data_7665478226b1fd39d8862895aabb8721
#
_entry.id   7665478226b1fd39d8862895aabb8721
#
_cell.length_a   1.000
_cell.length_b   1.000
_cell.length_c   1.000
_cell.angle_alpha   90.00
_cell.angle_beta   90.00
_cell.angle_gamma   90.00
#
_symmetry.space_group_name_H-M   'P 1'
#
loop_
_entity.id
_entity.type
_entity.pdbx_description
1 polymer ?
#
loop_
_entity_poly.entity_id
_entity_poly.type
_entity_poly.pdbx_seq_one_letter_code
_entity_poly.pdbx_strand_id
1 'polypeptide(L)'
;MNKEKFYITTPIYYPSANFHIGHCYTTIIADAIARYKRLTGYDVFYLTGTDEHGLKIQKKAEEAGITPQEYVDKIVVNSKDLWKSLNISYDKFIRTTDKEHVECVQKIFEKLYNQGDIYKGEYKGLYCTPCESFWTETQLVDGKCPDCGRDVNEVSEEAYFFKLSKYQDRLVKFYEEHPTFIEPESRKNEMLNNFIKPGLEDLCVSRTTFDWGIPVTFDPKHVVYVWIDALANYISALGYLSEDDSLFKKYWPANLHIVGKEIVRFHTIIWPIMLMALDLPLPDKVFGHGWLVINGGKISKSLGNYKDPREYIDAYGVDAVRYFVLREVPFGSDGNFSEEALINRTNGDLANILGNLVNRTIGMANKYFDGFVTNTKVNEEVDNKLIEETIGLKDVVENYMNGLEVSKAIASIFDVLRDCNKYIDETMPWVLAKDESKKDRLATVLYNLIECIRICTVLLQAFIPDTCEKIFNQINTDNISYDSTSEFGGYKSGTRVNKAEVLFQRIEN
;
A
#
# COMPACT_ATOMS: atom_id res chain seq x y z
N MET A 1 -10.84 -16.70 20.53
CA MET A 1 -10.58 -17.32 19.23
C MET A 1 -9.23 -16.79 18.74
N ASN A 2 -8.34 -17.65 18.18
CA ASN A 2 -7.14 -17.15 17.53
C ASN A 2 -7.57 -16.38 16.29
N LYS A 3 -7.12 -15.14 16.16
CA LYS A 3 -7.35 -14.33 14.96
C LYS A 3 -6.62 -14.95 13.78
N GLU A 4 -7.22 -14.90 12.60
CA GLU A 4 -6.54 -15.27 11.36
C GLU A 4 -5.40 -14.30 11.08
N LYS A 5 -4.25 -14.81 10.65
CA LYS A 5 -3.07 -13.98 10.35
C LYS A 5 -3.21 -13.30 9.00
N PHE A 6 -2.60 -12.13 8.86
CA PHE A 6 -2.44 -11.47 7.57
C PHE A 6 -1.09 -10.75 7.49
N TYR A 7 -0.20 -11.26 6.66
CA TYR A 7 1.10 -10.64 6.44
C TYR A 7 1.11 -9.92 5.09
N ILE A 8 1.27 -8.60 5.15
CA ILE A 8 1.32 -7.71 3.99
C ILE A 8 2.63 -6.95 3.95
N THR A 9 3.17 -6.74 2.74
CA THR A 9 4.42 -6.02 2.55
C THR A 9 4.35 -5.01 1.42
N THR A 10 5.10 -3.92 1.54
CA THR A 10 5.57 -3.13 0.39
C THR A 10 6.89 -3.72 -0.12
N PRO A 11 7.43 -3.27 -1.28
CA PRO A 11 8.85 -3.44 -1.52
C PRO A 11 9.65 -2.64 -0.48
N ILE A 12 10.88 -3.03 -0.26
CA ILE A 12 11.83 -2.16 0.41
C ILE A 12 12.36 -1.15 -0.60
N TYR A 13 12.37 0.12 -0.22
CA TYR A 13 12.66 1.22 -1.13
C TYR A 13 14.15 1.52 -1.19
N TYR A 14 14.66 1.78 -2.42
CA TYR A 14 16.06 2.10 -2.65
C TYR A 14 16.37 3.57 -2.25
N PRO A 15 17.14 3.82 -1.18
CA PRO A 15 17.33 5.16 -0.61
C PRO A 15 18.41 5.97 -1.33
N SER A 16 18.39 6.00 -2.65
CA SER A 16 19.32 6.81 -3.46
C SER A 16 18.98 8.30 -3.47
N ALA A 17 17.78 8.66 -3.02
CA ALA A 17 17.28 10.02 -2.83
C ALA A 17 16.06 10.00 -1.90
N ASN A 18 15.60 11.19 -1.46
CA ASN A 18 14.34 11.29 -0.72
C ASN A 18 13.17 10.74 -1.53
N PHE A 19 12.21 10.14 -0.82
CA PHE A 19 11.04 9.52 -1.43
C PHE A 19 10.09 10.56 -2.02
N HIS A 20 9.34 10.17 -3.03
CA HIS A 20 8.36 10.98 -3.73
C HIS A 20 6.96 10.36 -3.65
N ILE A 21 5.96 11.06 -4.16
CA ILE A 21 4.55 10.65 -4.09
C ILE A 21 4.29 9.23 -4.66
N GLY A 22 5.11 8.74 -5.60
CA GLY A 22 5.00 7.36 -6.10
C GLY A 22 5.35 6.30 -5.04
N HIS A 23 6.33 6.56 -4.15
CA HIS A 23 6.62 5.68 -3.00
C HIS A 23 5.47 5.76 -1.98
N CYS A 24 4.93 6.97 -1.77
CA CYS A 24 3.78 7.18 -0.90
C CYS A 24 2.55 6.40 -1.39
N TYR A 25 2.31 6.34 -2.70
CA TYR A 25 1.21 5.61 -3.31
C TYR A 25 1.22 4.13 -2.90
N THR A 26 2.34 3.43 -3.13
CA THR A 26 2.49 2.02 -2.74
C THR A 26 2.27 1.81 -1.24
N THR A 27 2.87 2.69 -0.42
CA THR A 27 2.82 2.57 1.04
C THR A 27 1.44 2.86 1.59
N ILE A 28 0.72 3.86 1.06
CA ILE A 28 -0.65 4.20 1.47
C ILE A 28 -1.63 3.07 1.10
N ILE A 29 -1.49 2.45 -0.08
CA ILE A 29 -2.33 1.31 -0.47
C ILE A 29 -2.13 0.13 0.48
N ALA A 30 -0.87 -0.23 0.77
CA ALA A 30 -0.56 -1.31 1.70
C ALA A 30 -1.10 -1.01 3.10
N ASP A 31 -0.98 0.25 3.57
CA ASP A 31 -1.52 0.70 4.85
C ASP A 31 -3.06 0.62 4.89
N ALA A 32 -3.73 1.04 3.83
CA ALA A 32 -5.19 0.97 3.74
C ALA A 32 -5.69 -0.49 3.82
N ILE A 33 -5.03 -1.42 3.13
CA ILE A 33 -5.36 -2.84 3.19
C ILE A 33 -5.03 -3.41 4.58
N ALA A 34 -3.89 -3.07 5.18
CA ALA A 34 -3.51 -3.49 6.52
C ALA A 34 -4.52 -3.01 7.58
N ARG A 35 -4.93 -1.73 7.52
CA ARG A 35 -5.94 -1.16 8.39
C ARG A 35 -7.30 -1.83 8.20
N TYR A 36 -7.71 -2.08 6.96
CA TYR A 36 -8.95 -2.79 6.67
C TYR A 36 -8.94 -4.21 7.27
N LYS A 37 -7.85 -4.96 7.09
CA LYS A 37 -7.72 -6.31 7.67
C LYS A 37 -7.71 -6.28 9.21
N ARG A 38 -7.08 -5.28 9.85
CA ARG A 38 -7.18 -5.09 11.31
C ARG A 38 -8.61 -4.77 11.75
N LEU A 39 -9.30 -3.89 11.01
CA LEU A 39 -10.70 -3.52 11.28
C LEU A 39 -11.63 -4.74 11.18
N THR A 40 -11.39 -5.65 10.24
CA THR A 40 -12.14 -6.91 10.06
C THR A 40 -11.66 -8.06 10.95
N GLY A 41 -10.77 -7.78 11.92
CA GLY A 41 -10.41 -8.70 12.99
C GLY A 41 -9.20 -9.59 12.76
N TYR A 42 -8.47 -9.43 11.64
CA TYR A 42 -7.21 -10.16 11.41
C TYR A 42 -6.09 -9.72 12.34
N ASP A 43 -5.17 -10.63 12.60
CA ASP A 43 -3.88 -10.34 13.23
C ASP A 43 -2.87 -9.99 12.13
N VAL A 44 -2.67 -8.70 11.92
CA VAL A 44 -1.93 -8.17 10.77
C VAL A 44 -0.48 -7.87 11.14
N PHE A 45 0.44 -8.29 10.27
CA PHE A 45 1.83 -7.82 10.27
C PHE A 45 2.11 -7.08 8.95
N TYR A 46 2.41 -5.79 9.05
CA TYR A 46 2.70 -4.93 7.91
C TYR A 46 4.19 -4.55 7.91
N LEU A 47 4.91 -5.00 6.87
CA LEU A 47 6.33 -4.76 6.67
C LEU A 47 6.58 -3.73 5.55
N THR A 48 7.46 -2.79 5.83
CA THR A 48 8.09 -1.90 4.85
C THR A 48 9.57 -1.72 5.21
N GLY A 49 10.35 -1.02 4.38
CA GLY A 49 11.77 -0.82 4.70
C GLY A 49 12.57 -0.19 3.56
N THR A 50 13.89 -0.31 3.69
CA THR A 50 14.87 0.23 2.74
C THR A 50 15.88 -0.82 2.28
N ASP A 51 16.16 -0.81 0.97
CA ASP A 51 17.22 -1.58 0.30
C ASP A 51 18.45 -0.67 0.17
N GLU A 52 19.46 -0.90 1.01
CA GLU A 52 20.51 0.08 1.30
C GLU A 52 21.86 -0.23 0.68
N HIS A 53 22.03 -1.39 0.06
CA HIS A 53 23.30 -1.80 -0.54
C HIS A 53 23.39 -1.44 -2.05
N GLY A 54 24.61 -1.56 -2.60
CA GLY A 54 24.85 -1.43 -4.04
C GLY A 54 25.72 -0.25 -4.46
N LEU A 55 26.20 -0.34 -5.69
CA LEU A 55 27.15 0.63 -6.27
C LEU A 55 26.62 2.06 -6.31
N LYS A 56 25.31 2.23 -6.56
CA LYS A 56 24.72 3.58 -6.68
C LYS A 56 24.71 4.32 -5.34
N ILE A 57 24.46 3.62 -4.23
CA ILE A 57 24.55 4.18 -2.87
C ILE A 57 26.00 4.53 -2.56
N GLN A 58 26.94 3.61 -2.84
CA GLN A 58 28.36 3.87 -2.63
C GLN A 58 28.81 5.15 -3.36
N LYS A 59 28.47 5.29 -4.65
CA LYS A 59 28.80 6.50 -5.43
C LYS A 59 28.15 7.77 -4.88
N LYS A 60 26.91 7.69 -4.41
CA LYS A 60 26.21 8.83 -3.82
C LYS A 60 26.83 9.28 -2.50
N ALA A 61 27.30 8.34 -1.70
CA ALA A 61 28.04 8.62 -0.46
C ALA A 61 29.40 9.27 -0.77
N GLU A 62 30.13 8.73 -1.74
CA GLU A 62 31.41 9.30 -2.22
C GLU A 62 31.23 10.74 -2.74
N GLU A 63 30.20 10.99 -3.59
CA GLU A 63 29.85 12.33 -4.07
C GLU A 63 29.52 13.29 -2.92
N ALA A 64 28.95 12.79 -1.82
CA ALA A 64 28.61 13.56 -0.64
C ALA A 64 29.76 13.69 0.38
N GLY A 65 30.89 12.98 0.16
CA GLY A 65 32.06 12.99 1.07
C GLY A 65 31.79 12.33 2.43
N ILE A 66 30.88 11.35 2.49
CA ILE A 66 30.51 10.62 3.70
C ILE A 66 30.52 9.11 3.43
N THR A 67 30.43 8.31 4.50
CA THR A 67 30.30 6.85 4.34
C THR A 67 28.94 6.45 3.78
N PRO A 68 28.84 5.30 3.09
CA PRO A 68 27.55 4.77 2.65
C PRO A 68 26.54 4.59 3.79
N GLN A 69 26.99 4.15 4.95
CA GLN A 69 26.13 4.01 6.15
C GLN A 69 25.55 5.37 6.58
N GLU A 70 26.39 6.40 6.70
CA GLU A 70 25.91 7.76 7.04
C GLU A 70 24.95 8.33 6.01
N TYR A 71 25.17 7.98 4.73
CA TYR A 71 24.28 8.40 3.65
C TYR A 71 22.89 7.79 3.79
N VAL A 72 22.80 6.46 3.93
CA VAL A 72 21.50 5.77 4.06
C VAL A 72 20.79 6.11 5.37
N ASP A 73 21.54 6.30 6.48
CA ASP A 73 20.96 6.70 7.77
C ASP A 73 20.17 8.02 7.66
N LYS A 74 20.71 9.01 6.96
CA LYS A 74 20.02 10.28 6.72
C LYS A 74 18.74 10.11 5.91
N ILE A 75 18.76 9.29 4.86
CA ILE A 75 17.58 9.04 4.04
C ILE A 75 16.52 8.24 4.82
N VAL A 76 16.93 7.27 5.63
CA VAL A 76 16.01 6.46 6.45
C VAL A 76 15.27 7.30 7.48
N VAL A 77 15.96 8.24 8.15
CA VAL A 77 15.30 9.18 9.07
C VAL A 77 14.20 9.96 8.34
N ASN A 78 14.54 10.56 7.20
CA ASN A 78 13.57 11.30 6.38
C ASN A 78 12.39 10.43 5.92
N SER A 79 12.65 9.16 5.60
CA SER A 79 11.63 8.22 5.14
C SER A 79 10.67 7.85 6.26
N LYS A 80 11.18 7.56 7.46
CA LYS A 80 10.35 7.27 8.64
C LYS A 80 9.51 8.48 9.06
N ASP A 81 10.06 9.69 8.98
CA ASP A 81 9.33 10.93 9.25
C ASP A 81 8.20 11.15 8.21
N LEU A 82 8.47 10.84 6.93
CA LEU A 82 7.44 10.90 5.89
C LEU A 82 6.32 9.88 6.14
N TRP A 83 6.66 8.62 6.50
CA TRP A 83 5.66 7.61 6.82
C TRP A 83 4.82 8.00 8.05
N LYS A 84 5.44 8.61 9.04
CA LYS A 84 4.73 9.16 10.20
C LYS A 84 3.77 10.29 9.79
N SER A 85 4.21 11.22 8.93
CA SER A 85 3.38 12.31 8.43
C SER A 85 2.19 11.82 7.59
N LEU A 86 2.32 10.65 6.94
CA LEU A 86 1.25 9.98 6.20
C LEU A 86 0.37 9.06 7.05
N ASN A 87 0.62 9.00 8.37
CA ASN A 87 -0.09 8.12 9.30
C ASN A 87 -0.01 6.63 8.88
N ILE A 88 1.18 6.17 8.45
CA ILE A 88 1.41 4.79 8.04
C ILE A 88 1.58 3.90 9.27
N SER A 89 0.83 2.80 9.35
CA SER A 89 0.71 1.91 10.50
C SER A 89 1.51 0.61 10.36
N TYR A 90 2.73 0.67 9.79
CA TYR A 90 3.60 -0.50 9.68
C TYR A 90 4.01 -1.04 11.05
N ASP A 91 4.17 -2.38 11.14
CA ASP A 91 4.62 -3.04 12.37
C ASP A 91 6.14 -3.12 12.43
N LYS A 92 6.80 -3.26 11.27
CA LYS A 92 8.27 -3.25 11.18
C LYS A 92 8.77 -2.48 9.97
N PHE A 93 9.82 -1.69 10.20
CA PHE A 93 10.61 -1.05 9.16
C PHE A 93 11.98 -1.75 9.13
N ILE A 94 12.22 -2.59 8.12
CA ILE A 94 13.48 -3.31 7.96
C ILE A 94 14.47 -2.51 7.14
N ARG A 95 15.75 -2.64 7.47
CA ARG A 95 16.88 -2.14 6.72
C ARG A 95 17.75 -3.31 6.27
N THR A 96 18.22 -3.31 5.04
CA THR A 96 19.15 -4.39 4.61
C THR A 96 20.52 -4.29 5.31
N THR A 97 20.81 -3.15 5.96
CA THR A 97 21.98 -2.97 6.84
C THR A 97 21.75 -3.45 8.28
N ASP A 98 20.54 -3.88 8.66
CA ASP A 98 20.28 -4.46 9.97
C ASP A 98 21.11 -5.76 10.14
N LYS A 99 21.76 -5.92 11.28
CA LYS A 99 22.66 -7.05 11.55
C LYS A 99 21.99 -8.41 11.34
N GLU A 100 20.78 -8.56 11.85
CA GLU A 100 20.00 -9.80 11.73
C GLU A 100 19.66 -10.12 10.28
N HIS A 101 19.41 -9.09 9.46
CA HIS A 101 19.19 -9.26 8.04
C HIS A 101 20.46 -9.74 7.33
N VAL A 102 21.61 -9.07 7.59
CA VAL A 102 22.90 -9.45 7.02
C VAL A 102 23.25 -10.90 7.34
N GLU A 103 23.13 -11.30 8.61
CA GLU A 103 23.40 -12.68 9.04
C GLU A 103 22.44 -13.69 8.38
N CYS A 104 21.19 -13.33 8.22
CA CYS A 104 20.20 -14.17 7.53
C CYS A 104 20.57 -14.38 6.06
N VAL A 105 20.90 -13.32 5.33
CA VAL A 105 21.30 -13.37 3.92
C VAL A 105 22.57 -14.20 3.73
N GLN A 106 23.56 -14.06 4.60
CA GLN A 106 24.79 -14.87 4.58
C GLN A 106 24.49 -16.35 4.73
N LYS A 107 23.64 -16.72 5.70
CA LYS A 107 23.21 -18.11 5.92
C LYS A 107 22.42 -18.67 4.74
N ILE A 108 21.54 -17.85 4.12
CA ILE A 108 20.81 -18.23 2.91
C ILE A 108 21.79 -18.51 1.76
N PHE A 109 22.72 -17.59 1.50
CA PHE A 109 23.68 -17.73 0.41
C PHE A 109 24.56 -18.98 0.58
N GLU A 110 25.07 -19.20 1.80
CA GLU A 110 25.86 -20.36 2.15
C GLU A 110 25.08 -21.67 1.99
N LYS A 111 23.82 -21.71 2.45
CA LYS A 111 22.92 -22.88 2.27
C LYS A 111 22.70 -23.20 0.79
N LEU A 112 22.38 -22.21 -0.03
CA LEU A 112 22.17 -22.39 -1.47
C LEU A 112 23.45 -22.83 -2.20
N TYR A 113 24.61 -22.34 -1.76
CA TYR A 113 25.91 -22.77 -2.28
C TYR A 113 26.22 -24.22 -1.91
N ASN A 114 26.08 -24.59 -0.65
CA ASN A 114 26.38 -25.93 -0.15
C ASN A 114 25.50 -27.01 -0.77
N GLN A 115 24.25 -26.68 -1.12
CA GLN A 115 23.34 -27.60 -1.82
C GLN A 115 23.52 -27.60 -3.34
N GLY A 116 24.44 -26.78 -3.87
CA GLY A 116 24.79 -26.70 -5.29
C GLY A 116 23.79 -25.93 -6.16
N ASP A 117 22.90 -25.13 -5.57
CA ASP A 117 22.01 -24.21 -6.29
C ASP A 117 22.70 -22.90 -6.64
N ILE A 118 23.76 -22.53 -5.90
CA ILE A 118 24.68 -21.47 -6.28
C ILE A 118 26.02 -22.11 -6.69
N TYR A 119 26.62 -21.62 -7.78
CA TYR A 119 27.92 -22.06 -8.28
C TYR A 119 28.75 -20.88 -8.77
N LYS A 120 30.09 -21.05 -8.79
CA LYS A 120 31.05 -20.02 -9.25
C LYS A 120 31.27 -20.14 -10.75
N GLY A 121 31.28 -19.01 -11.45
CA GLY A 121 31.52 -18.92 -12.90
C GLY A 121 32.07 -17.57 -13.31
N GLU A 122 32.26 -17.38 -14.61
CA GLU A 122 32.59 -16.09 -15.20
C GLU A 122 31.36 -15.48 -15.85
N TYR A 123 31.08 -14.22 -15.51
CA TYR A 123 30.02 -13.45 -16.11
C TYR A 123 30.56 -12.49 -17.16
N LYS A 124 29.97 -12.56 -18.36
CA LYS A 124 30.13 -11.55 -19.41
C LYS A 124 28.74 -11.06 -19.79
N GLY A 125 28.45 -9.81 -19.60
CA GLY A 125 27.11 -9.29 -19.89
C GLY A 125 27.02 -7.78 -19.91
N LEU A 126 25.86 -7.32 -20.32
CA LEU A 126 25.54 -5.90 -20.47
C LEU A 126 24.88 -5.40 -19.20
N TYR A 127 25.56 -4.54 -18.46
CA TYR A 127 25.10 -4.06 -17.16
C TYR A 127 24.58 -2.63 -17.24
N CYS A 128 23.36 -2.45 -16.74
CA CYS A 128 22.77 -1.13 -16.55
C CYS A 128 23.03 -0.65 -15.12
N THR A 129 23.96 0.27 -14.93
CA THR A 129 24.31 0.83 -13.61
C THR A 129 23.11 1.49 -12.90
N PRO A 130 22.23 2.26 -13.59
CA PRO A 130 21.10 2.90 -12.92
C PRO A 130 20.01 1.95 -12.42
N CYS A 131 19.84 0.79 -13.09
CA CYS A 131 18.85 -0.22 -12.70
C CYS A 131 19.47 -1.36 -11.90
N GLU A 132 20.81 -1.37 -11.80
CA GLU A 132 21.60 -2.48 -11.19
C GLU A 132 21.19 -3.85 -11.75
N SER A 133 20.93 -3.90 -13.06
CA SER A 133 20.41 -5.09 -13.74
C SER A 133 21.30 -5.48 -14.91
N PHE A 134 21.47 -6.79 -15.09
CA PHE A 134 22.11 -7.36 -16.26
C PHE A 134 21.08 -7.70 -17.33
N TRP A 135 21.54 -7.58 -18.55
CA TRP A 135 20.78 -7.87 -19.74
C TRP A 135 21.60 -8.69 -20.72
N THR A 136 20.95 -9.59 -21.41
CA THR A 136 21.52 -10.21 -22.62
C THR A 136 21.30 -9.25 -23.79
N GLU A 137 22.08 -9.40 -24.86
CA GLU A 137 21.89 -8.60 -26.09
C GLU A 137 20.46 -8.68 -26.63
N THR A 138 19.83 -9.87 -26.52
CA THR A 138 18.47 -10.13 -26.99
C THR A 138 17.37 -9.45 -26.14
N GLN A 139 17.69 -9.06 -24.92
CA GLN A 139 16.77 -8.39 -23.99
C GLN A 139 16.82 -6.87 -24.11
N LEU A 140 17.85 -6.32 -24.77
CA LEU A 140 17.95 -4.88 -24.97
C LEU A 140 16.88 -4.37 -25.95
N VAL A 141 16.43 -3.15 -25.71
CA VAL A 141 15.56 -2.41 -26.63
C VAL A 141 16.40 -1.31 -27.29
N ASP A 142 16.60 -1.40 -28.59
CA ASP A 142 17.47 -0.50 -29.36
C ASP A 142 18.90 -0.37 -28.78
N GLY A 143 19.46 -1.48 -28.28
CA GLY A 143 20.78 -1.53 -27.66
C GLY A 143 20.88 -0.92 -26.27
N LYS A 144 19.73 -0.61 -25.63
CA LYS A 144 19.62 0.05 -24.33
C LYS A 144 18.86 -0.81 -23.31
N CYS A 145 19.01 -0.45 -22.03
CA CYS A 145 18.29 -1.08 -20.94
C CYS A 145 16.77 -1.00 -21.15
N PRO A 146 16.04 -2.12 -21.18
CA PRO A 146 14.59 -2.12 -21.41
C PRO A 146 13.80 -1.46 -20.28
N ASP A 147 14.34 -1.41 -19.06
CA ASP A 147 13.64 -0.83 -17.90
C ASP A 147 13.74 0.70 -17.85
N CYS A 148 14.89 1.28 -18.26
CA CYS A 148 15.11 2.73 -18.09
C CYS A 148 15.57 3.46 -19.37
N GLY A 149 15.79 2.75 -20.49
CA GLY A 149 16.22 3.33 -21.77
C GLY A 149 17.63 3.89 -21.80
N ARG A 150 18.48 3.64 -20.77
CA ARG A 150 19.85 4.13 -20.67
C ARG A 150 20.84 3.13 -21.28
N ASP A 151 22.05 3.64 -21.59
CA ASP A 151 23.12 2.82 -22.12
C ASP A 151 23.56 1.75 -21.10
N VAL A 152 23.97 0.59 -21.61
CA VAL A 152 24.54 -0.52 -20.84
C VAL A 152 26.01 -0.66 -21.17
N ASN A 153 26.82 -1.13 -20.21
CA ASN A 153 28.24 -1.36 -20.38
C ASN A 153 28.54 -2.85 -20.35
N GLU A 154 29.46 -3.31 -21.21
CA GLU A 154 29.96 -4.68 -21.14
C GLU A 154 30.82 -4.85 -19.88
N VAL A 155 30.49 -5.86 -19.08
CA VAL A 155 31.21 -6.20 -17.83
C VAL A 155 31.60 -7.67 -17.90
N SER A 156 32.87 -7.95 -17.57
CA SER A 156 33.37 -9.32 -17.38
C SER A 156 33.98 -9.44 -16.00
N GLU A 157 33.41 -10.31 -15.17
CA GLU A 157 33.89 -10.56 -13.81
C GLU A 157 33.63 -12.00 -13.36
N GLU A 158 34.47 -12.50 -12.44
CA GLU A 158 34.17 -13.73 -11.70
C GLU A 158 32.95 -13.48 -10.81
N ALA A 159 31.97 -14.39 -10.83
CA ALA A 159 30.76 -14.21 -10.07
C ALA A 159 30.15 -15.56 -9.65
N TYR A 160 29.24 -15.51 -8.68
CA TYR A 160 28.39 -16.61 -8.31
C TYR A 160 27.06 -16.52 -9.07
N PHE A 161 26.53 -17.70 -9.47
CA PHE A 161 25.28 -17.82 -10.21
C PHE A 161 24.30 -18.70 -9.45
N PHE A 162 23.03 -18.26 -9.40
CA PHE A 162 21.92 -19.03 -8.86
C PHE A 162 21.17 -19.75 -10.00
N LYS A 163 20.99 -21.06 -9.89
CA LYS A 163 20.39 -21.93 -10.90
C LYS A 163 18.88 -21.71 -11.01
N LEU A 164 18.43 -20.60 -11.60
CA LEU A 164 17.01 -20.37 -11.85
C LEU A 164 16.42 -21.39 -12.82
N SER A 165 17.20 -21.77 -13.84
CA SER A 165 16.80 -22.76 -14.86
C SER A 165 16.36 -24.11 -14.26
N LYS A 166 16.99 -24.55 -13.16
CA LYS A 166 16.64 -25.79 -12.44
C LYS A 166 15.20 -25.81 -11.92
N TYR A 167 14.64 -24.64 -11.61
CA TYR A 167 13.33 -24.51 -10.94
C TYR A 167 12.21 -24.08 -11.89
N GLN A 168 12.48 -23.83 -13.16
CA GLN A 168 11.51 -23.31 -14.12
C GLN A 168 10.23 -24.14 -14.18
N ASP A 169 10.34 -25.47 -14.38
CA ASP A 169 9.17 -26.33 -14.51
C ASP A 169 8.32 -26.35 -13.24
N ARG A 170 8.98 -26.30 -12.07
CA ARG A 170 8.29 -26.21 -10.77
C ARG A 170 7.56 -24.87 -10.63
N LEU A 171 8.15 -23.78 -11.10
CA LEU A 171 7.53 -22.46 -11.10
C LEU A 171 6.32 -22.39 -12.03
N VAL A 172 6.44 -22.94 -13.25
CA VAL A 172 5.32 -23.00 -14.22
C VAL A 172 4.15 -23.79 -13.63
N LYS A 173 4.42 -24.97 -13.08
CA LYS A 173 3.40 -25.77 -12.41
C LYS A 173 2.73 -25.00 -11.26
N PHE A 174 3.51 -24.29 -10.46
CA PHE A 174 2.94 -23.46 -9.38
C PHE A 174 2.00 -22.38 -9.92
N TYR A 175 2.32 -21.71 -11.03
CA TYR A 175 1.43 -20.71 -11.65
C TYR A 175 0.14 -21.31 -12.19
N GLU A 176 0.18 -22.56 -12.68
CA GLU A 176 -1.00 -23.28 -13.14
C GLU A 176 -1.92 -23.66 -11.98
N GLU A 177 -1.35 -24.11 -10.87
CA GLU A 177 -2.07 -24.49 -9.65
C GLU A 177 -2.59 -23.27 -8.86
N HIS A 178 -1.94 -22.10 -9.01
CA HIS A 178 -2.27 -20.87 -8.31
C HIS A 178 -2.52 -19.70 -9.30
N PRO A 179 -3.64 -19.71 -10.02
CA PRO A 179 -3.89 -18.76 -11.12
C PRO A 179 -3.97 -17.30 -10.69
N THR A 180 -4.24 -17.03 -9.40
CA THR A 180 -4.33 -15.69 -8.80
C THR A 180 -3.07 -15.25 -8.05
N PHE A 181 -1.98 -16.02 -8.14
CA PHE A 181 -0.72 -15.67 -7.50
C PHE A 181 -0.14 -14.34 -8.01
N ILE A 182 -0.25 -14.09 -9.32
CA ILE A 182 0.19 -12.83 -9.95
C ILE A 182 -1.02 -12.03 -10.39
N GLU A 183 -1.20 -10.85 -9.82
CA GLU A 183 -2.26 -9.92 -10.23
C GLU A 183 -1.68 -8.51 -10.51
N PRO A 184 -2.32 -7.75 -11.38
CA PRO A 184 -3.41 -8.13 -12.29
C PRO A 184 -2.94 -9.11 -13.38
N GLU A 185 -3.88 -9.75 -14.07
CA GLU A 185 -3.61 -10.77 -15.10
C GLU A 185 -2.65 -10.29 -16.21
N SER A 186 -2.67 -9.01 -16.53
CA SER A 186 -1.73 -8.40 -17.47
C SER A 186 -0.27 -8.61 -17.06
N ARG A 187 0.04 -8.57 -15.75
CA ARG A 187 1.38 -8.82 -15.22
C ARG A 187 1.77 -10.29 -15.29
N LYS A 188 0.81 -11.20 -15.01
CA LYS A 188 1.01 -12.62 -15.20
C LYS A 188 1.38 -12.95 -16.65
N ASN A 189 0.62 -12.41 -17.60
CA ASN A 189 0.86 -12.62 -19.02
C ASN A 189 2.21 -12.06 -19.48
N GLU A 190 2.62 -10.90 -18.96
CA GLU A 190 3.94 -10.32 -19.19
C GLU A 190 5.06 -11.25 -18.69
N MET A 191 4.96 -11.77 -17.47
CA MET A 191 5.96 -12.68 -16.91
C MET A 191 6.07 -13.97 -17.72
N LEU A 192 4.95 -14.58 -18.07
CA LEU A 192 4.92 -15.80 -18.85
C LEU A 192 5.51 -15.61 -20.25
N ASN A 193 5.14 -14.53 -20.96
CA ASN A 193 5.56 -14.35 -22.34
C ASN A 193 6.99 -13.85 -22.48
N ASN A 194 7.43 -12.94 -21.61
CA ASN A 194 8.71 -12.25 -21.77
C ASN A 194 9.87 -12.97 -21.05
N PHE A 195 9.59 -13.77 -20.02
CA PHE A 195 10.63 -14.36 -19.18
C PHE A 195 10.56 -15.90 -19.12
N ILE A 196 9.37 -16.48 -18.96
CA ILE A 196 9.23 -17.93 -18.77
C ILE A 196 9.31 -18.68 -20.09
N LYS A 197 8.56 -18.27 -21.12
CA LYS A 197 8.55 -18.94 -22.45
C LYS A 197 9.90 -18.96 -23.15
N PRO A 198 10.73 -17.90 -23.09
CA PRO A 198 12.08 -17.93 -23.65
C PRO A 198 13.02 -18.90 -22.94
N GLY A 199 12.71 -19.30 -21.71
CA GLY A 199 13.56 -20.10 -20.83
C GLY A 199 14.31 -19.20 -19.83
N LEU A 200 14.35 -19.65 -18.56
CA LEU A 200 15.09 -18.95 -17.51
C LEU A 200 16.58 -19.25 -17.61
N GLU A 201 17.37 -18.20 -17.63
CA GLU A 201 18.83 -18.27 -17.47
C GLU A 201 19.21 -18.19 -15.99
N ASP A 202 20.38 -18.73 -15.63
CA ASP A 202 20.90 -18.65 -14.28
C ASP A 202 21.27 -17.21 -13.91
N LEU A 203 20.91 -16.80 -12.72
CA LEU A 203 21.06 -15.44 -12.26
C LEU A 203 22.44 -15.20 -11.62
N CYS A 204 23.17 -14.18 -12.08
CA CYS A 204 24.36 -13.72 -11.40
C CYS A 204 23.98 -13.11 -10.03
N VAL A 205 24.53 -13.63 -8.93
CA VAL A 205 24.14 -13.29 -7.55
C VAL A 205 25.27 -12.77 -6.68
N SER A 206 26.39 -12.37 -7.26
CA SER A 206 27.47 -11.68 -6.55
C SER A 206 28.18 -10.65 -7.42
N ARG A 207 28.94 -9.76 -6.76
CA ARG A 207 29.75 -8.71 -7.37
C ARG A 207 31.10 -8.61 -6.70
N THR A 208 32.11 -8.17 -7.49
CA THR A 208 33.45 -7.83 -7.02
C THR A 208 33.83 -6.38 -7.34
N THR A 209 32.96 -5.63 -8.04
CA THR A 209 33.23 -4.28 -8.57
C THR A 209 32.92 -3.16 -7.57
N PHE A 210 32.34 -3.46 -6.43
CA PHE A 210 32.09 -2.53 -5.33
C PHE A 210 32.04 -3.28 -4.00
N ASP A 211 32.23 -2.54 -2.88
CA ASP A 211 32.38 -3.11 -1.55
C ASP A 211 31.15 -2.91 -0.65
N TRP A 212 30.24 -1.98 -1.02
CA TRP A 212 29.04 -1.68 -0.25
C TRP A 212 27.95 -2.71 -0.51
N GLY A 213 27.99 -3.80 0.23
CA GLY A 213 27.09 -4.95 0.15
C GLY A 213 27.39 -5.97 1.24
N ILE A 214 26.60 -7.04 1.30
CA ILE A 214 26.78 -8.14 2.25
C ILE A 214 27.90 -9.05 1.75
N PRO A 215 29.02 -9.20 2.48
CA PRO A 215 30.13 -10.05 2.03
C PRO A 215 29.73 -11.53 2.07
N VAL A 216 30.15 -12.28 1.04
CA VAL A 216 30.05 -13.76 1.01
C VAL A 216 31.00 -14.32 2.04
N THR A 217 30.51 -15.07 3.02
CA THR A 217 31.29 -15.52 4.20
C THR A 217 32.53 -16.31 3.86
N PHE A 218 32.46 -17.20 2.87
CA PHE A 218 33.54 -18.08 2.44
C PHE A 218 34.38 -17.53 1.28
N ASP A 219 33.98 -16.39 0.67
CA ASP A 219 34.72 -15.69 -0.37
C ASP A 219 34.51 -14.17 -0.27
N PRO A 220 35.18 -13.50 0.69
CA PRO A 220 34.94 -12.08 1.03
C PRO A 220 35.28 -11.08 -0.08
N LYS A 221 35.84 -11.52 -1.21
CA LYS A 221 36.01 -10.68 -2.40
C LYS A 221 34.69 -10.34 -3.07
N HIS A 222 33.67 -11.17 -2.83
CA HIS A 222 32.34 -11.02 -3.39
C HIS A 222 31.39 -10.44 -2.38
N VAL A 223 30.57 -9.51 -2.81
CA VAL A 223 29.34 -9.08 -2.10
C VAL A 223 28.12 -9.73 -2.76
N VAL A 224 27.13 -10.05 -1.94
CA VAL A 224 25.85 -10.62 -2.42
C VAL A 224 25.15 -9.59 -3.31
N TYR A 225 24.66 -10.04 -4.43
CA TYR A 225 23.91 -9.21 -5.37
C TYR A 225 22.57 -8.77 -4.79
N VAL A 226 22.18 -7.53 -5.09
CA VAL A 226 21.08 -6.80 -4.47
C VAL A 226 19.76 -7.57 -4.39
N TRP A 227 19.40 -8.39 -5.38
CA TRP A 227 18.10 -9.07 -5.36
C TRP A 227 18.02 -10.28 -4.42
N ILE A 228 19.11 -11.00 -4.18
CA ILE A 228 19.14 -12.03 -3.10
C ILE A 228 19.06 -11.34 -1.75
N ASP A 229 19.80 -10.25 -1.57
CA ASP A 229 19.77 -9.40 -0.40
C ASP A 229 18.36 -8.82 -0.19
N ALA A 230 17.86 -8.03 -1.15
CA ALA A 230 16.60 -7.35 -1.05
C ALA A 230 15.41 -8.30 -0.80
N LEU A 231 15.29 -9.42 -1.55
CA LEU A 231 14.14 -10.32 -1.42
C LEU A 231 14.14 -11.09 -0.10
N ALA A 232 15.30 -11.37 0.50
CA ALA A 232 15.39 -12.02 1.79
C ALA A 232 14.76 -11.20 2.94
N ASN A 233 14.54 -9.89 2.75
CA ASN A 233 13.95 -9.03 3.76
C ASN A 233 12.61 -9.56 4.30
N TYR A 234 11.78 -10.14 3.42
CA TYR A 234 10.44 -10.61 3.75
C TYR A 234 10.41 -11.74 4.78
N ILE A 235 11.49 -12.51 4.88
CA ILE A 235 11.63 -13.59 5.87
C ILE A 235 12.58 -13.22 7.01
N SER A 236 13.67 -12.47 6.73
CA SER A 236 14.59 -12.02 7.77
C SER A 236 13.92 -11.06 8.75
N ALA A 237 13.01 -10.20 8.27
CA ALA A 237 12.20 -9.33 9.12
C ALA A 237 11.36 -10.10 10.16
N LEU A 238 11.02 -11.35 9.86
CA LEU A 238 10.27 -12.23 10.75
C LEU A 238 11.18 -13.13 11.61
N GLY A 239 12.52 -13.02 11.49
CA GLY A 239 13.47 -13.80 12.25
C GLY A 239 13.86 -15.16 11.64
N TYR A 240 13.63 -15.37 10.33
CA TYR A 240 14.08 -16.60 9.67
C TYR A 240 15.60 -16.79 9.86
N LEU A 241 16.01 -17.99 10.26
CA LEU A 241 17.40 -18.37 10.60
C LEU A 241 18.05 -17.57 11.74
N SER A 242 17.27 -16.87 12.56
CA SER A 242 17.70 -16.23 13.80
C SER A 242 17.41 -17.11 15.02
N GLU A 243 17.83 -16.65 16.21
CA GLU A 243 17.52 -17.34 17.47
C GLU A 243 16.03 -17.28 17.82
N ASP A 244 15.36 -16.18 17.47
CA ASP A 244 13.90 -16.02 17.62
C ASP A 244 13.21 -15.97 16.24
N ASP A 245 12.65 -17.10 15.87
CA ASP A 245 11.87 -17.29 14.63
C ASP A 245 10.34 -17.29 14.88
N SER A 246 9.91 -16.82 16.03
CA SER A 246 8.49 -16.86 16.45
C SER A 246 7.56 -16.11 15.49
N LEU A 247 7.98 -14.94 15.01
CA LEU A 247 7.22 -14.18 14.01
C LEU A 247 7.19 -14.89 12.67
N PHE A 248 8.30 -15.54 12.26
CA PHE A 248 8.34 -16.32 11.03
C PHE A 248 7.34 -17.49 11.09
N LYS A 249 7.34 -18.26 12.15
CA LYS A 249 6.40 -19.37 12.36
C LYS A 249 4.96 -18.89 12.41
N LYS A 250 4.71 -17.69 12.91
CA LYS A 250 3.37 -17.11 13.04
C LYS A 250 2.84 -16.55 11.72
N TYR A 251 3.64 -15.76 10.99
CA TYR A 251 3.15 -14.95 9.88
C TYR A 251 3.53 -15.49 8.49
N TRP A 252 4.65 -16.23 8.35
CA TRP A 252 4.98 -16.79 7.04
C TRP A 252 4.05 -17.95 6.65
N PRO A 253 3.63 -18.11 5.37
CA PRO A 253 3.92 -17.26 4.22
C PRO A 253 3.16 -15.94 4.21
N ALA A 254 3.66 -14.96 3.43
CA ALA A 254 2.99 -13.68 3.23
C ALA A 254 1.69 -13.87 2.46
N ASN A 255 0.64 -13.16 2.88
CA ASN A 255 -0.64 -13.16 2.18
C ASN A 255 -0.61 -12.23 0.95
N LEU A 256 0.15 -11.11 1.04
CA LEU A 256 0.17 -10.15 -0.05
C LEU A 256 1.49 -9.37 -0.11
N HIS A 257 2.18 -9.48 -1.23
CA HIS A 257 3.24 -8.56 -1.63
C HIS A 257 2.67 -7.52 -2.60
N ILE A 258 2.73 -6.23 -2.24
CA ILE A 258 2.35 -5.11 -3.13
C ILE A 258 3.64 -4.52 -3.69
N VAL A 259 3.78 -4.48 -5.01
CA VAL A 259 5.00 -4.03 -5.68
C VAL A 259 4.68 -3.17 -6.90
N GLY A 260 5.59 -2.29 -7.28
CA GLY A 260 5.51 -1.60 -8.57
C GLY A 260 5.71 -2.56 -9.74
N LYS A 261 5.08 -2.27 -10.87
CA LYS A 261 5.13 -3.12 -12.07
C LYS A 261 6.55 -3.44 -12.55
N GLU A 262 7.51 -2.54 -12.31
CA GLU A 262 8.91 -2.66 -12.72
C GLU A 262 9.68 -3.77 -11.98
N ILE A 263 9.21 -4.16 -10.79
CA ILE A 263 9.87 -5.17 -9.97
C ILE A 263 9.05 -6.47 -9.82
N VAL A 264 7.94 -6.59 -10.55
CA VAL A 264 7.09 -7.81 -10.53
C VAL A 264 7.90 -9.05 -10.86
N ARG A 265 8.80 -8.99 -11.87
CA ARG A 265 9.61 -10.17 -12.27
C ARG A 265 10.47 -10.71 -11.13
N PHE A 266 11.02 -9.85 -10.27
CA PHE A 266 11.84 -10.27 -9.15
C PHE A 266 11.01 -10.97 -8.08
N HIS A 267 9.80 -10.49 -7.83
CA HIS A 267 8.88 -11.02 -6.82
C HIS A 267 8.08 -12.25 -7.27
N THR A 268 7.98 -12.46 -8.58
CA THR A 268 7.21 -13.58 -9.13
C THR A 268 8.07 -14.68 -9.74
N ILE A 269 9.34 -14.40 -10.08
CA ILE A 269 10.27 -15.37 -10.64
C ILE A 269 11.38 -15.68 -9.63
N ILE A 270 12.21 -14.70 -9.29
CA ILE A 270 13.40 -14.93 -8.46
C ILE A 270 13.01 -15.31 -7.03
N TRP A 271 12.08 -14.55 -6.42
CA TRP A 271 11.63 -14.80 -5.06
C TRP A 271 11.00 -16.17 -4.85
N PRO A 272 10.02 -16.61 -5.67
CA PRO A 272 9.48 -17.95 -5.56
C PRO A 272 10.55 -19.05 -5.76
N ILE A 273 11.46 -18.90 -6.72
CA ILE A 273 12.53 -19.86 -6.95
C ILE A 273 13.48 -19.93 -5.75
N MET A 274 13.82 -18.79 -5.16
CA MET A 274 14.63 -18.73 -3.95
C MET A 274 13.96 -19.46 -2.78
N LEU A 275 12.66 -19.24 -2.58
CA LEU A 275 11.88 -19.95 -1.58
C LEU A 275 11.78 -21.47 -1.87
N MET A 276 11.58 -21.86 -3.13
CA MET A 276 11.60 -23.27 -3.54
C MET A 276 12.94 -23.94 -3.24
N ALA A 277 14.06 -23.24 -3.46
CA ALA A 277 15.39 -23.75 -3.18
C ALA A 277 15.67 -23.83 -1.66
N LEU A 278 15.04 -22.98 -0.87
CA LEU A 278 15.11 -23.01 0.59
C LEU A 278 14.14 -24.02 1.22
N ASP A 279 13.29 -24.65 0.42
CA ASP A 279 12.18 -25.52 0.84
C ASP A 279 11.18 -24.82 1.76
N LEU A 280 10.83 -23.57 1.40
CA LEU A 280 9.86 -22.74 2.10
C LEU A 280 8.55 -22.61 1.31
N PRO A 281 7.41 -22.46 2.00
CA PRO A 281 6.14 -22.13 1.34
C PRO A 281 6.20 -20.77 0.65
N LEU A 282 5.46 -20.65 -0.46
CA LEU A 282 5.41 -19.45 -1.29
C LEU A 282 4.35 -18.48 -0.77
N PRO A 283 4.46 -17.17 -1.06
CA PRO A 283 3.42 -16.19 -0.76
C PRO A 283 2.11 -16.52 -1.46
N ASP A 284 0.98 -16.10 -0.90
CA ASP A 284 -0.33 -16.32 -1.50
C ASP A 284 -0.52 -15.48 -2.77
N LYS A 285 -0.04 -14.22 -2.77
CA LYS A 285 -0.25 -13.27 -3.87
C LYS A 285 0.85 -12.21 -3.99
N VAL A 286 1.19 -11.89 -5.24
CA VAL A 286 1.97 -10.70 -5.62
C VAL A 286 1.09 -9.81 -6.50
N PHE A 287 0.85 -8.58 -6.04
CA PHE A 287 0.10 -7.58 -6.80
C PHE A 287 1.03 -6.51 -7.36
N GLY A 288 1.12 -6.45 -8.70
CA GLY A 288 1.91 -5.47 -9.43
C GLY A 288 1.11 -4.24 -9.83
N HIS A 289 1.18 -3.15 -9.04
CA HIS A 289 0.50 -1.91 -9.37
C HIS A 289 1.21 -1.10 -10.46
N GLY A 290 0.47 -0.21 -11.13
CA GLY A 290 1.01 0.73 -12.12
C GLY A 290 1.78 1.88 -11.48
N TRP A 291 2.41 2.71 -12.31
CA TRP A 291 3.13 3.89 -11.84
C TRP A 291 2.17 5.05 -11.54
N LEU A 292 2.54 5.84 -10.55
CA LEU A 292 2.03 7.18 -10.41
C LEU A 292 2.94 8.12 -11.20
N VAL A 293 2.39 8.74 -12.24
CA VAL A 293 3.11 9.65 -13.14
C VAL A 293 2.64 11.09 -12.93
N ILE A 294 3.47 12.08 -13.24
CA ILE A 294 3.10 13.49 -13.23
C ILE A 294 3.16 14.01 -14.67
N ASN A 295 2.06 14.57 -15.16
CA ASN A 295 1.93 15.06 -16.55
C ASN A 295 2.34 14.01 -17.60
N GLY A 296 1.95 12.75 -17.36
CA GLY A 296 2.27 11.62 -18.25
C GLY A 296 3.72 11.16 -18.22
N GLY A 297 4.58 11.77 -17.39
CA GLY A 297 5.99 11.44 -17.24
C GLY A 297 6.36 10.85 -15.88
N LYS A 298 7.47 10.11 -15.85
CA LYS A 298 8.02 9.57 -14.60
C LYS A 298 8.47 10.71 -13.67
N ILE A 299 8.24 10.55 -12.37
CA ILE A 299 8.66 11.53 -11.35
C ILE A 299 10.19 11.50 -11.24
N SER A 300 10.83 12.65 -11.41
CA SER A 300 12.28 12.79 -11.32
C SER A 300 12.70 14.21 -10.94
N LYS A 301 13.68 14.32 -10.03
CA LYS A 301 14.29 15.61 -9.67
C LYS A 301 14.98 16.27 -10.88
N SER A 302 15.58 15.46 -11.77
CA SER A 302 16.25 15.97 -12.98
C SER A 302 15.28 16.53 -14.02
N LEU A 303 14.00 16.15 -13.99
CA LEU A 303 12.94 16.68 -14.85
C LEU A 303 12.22 17.89 -14.21
N GLY A 304 12.58 18.25 -12.98
CA GLY A 304 11.97 19.40 -12.28
C GLY A 304 10.51 19.17 -11.86
N ASN A 305 9.98 17.94 -11.97
CA ASN A 305 8.60 17.59 -11.61
C ASN A 305 8.50 16.89 -10.23
N TYR A 306 9.55 16.96 -9.42
CA TYR A 306 9.58 16.47 -8.05
C TYR A 306 9.10 17.55 -7.08
N LYS A 307 8.15 17.18 -6.21
CA LYS A 307 7.73 17.96 -5.04
C LYS A 307 7.78 17.04 -3.82
N ASP A 308 8.22 17.54 -2.66
CA ASP A 308 8.22 16.75 -1.43
C ASP A 308 6.77 16.42 -1.05
N PRO A 309 6.43 15.16 -0.79
CA PRO A 309 5.07 14.80 -0.41
C PRO A 309 4.53 15.55 0.82
N ARG A 310 5.41 16.00 1.72
CA ARG A 310 5.02 16.80 2.89
C ARG A 310 4.41 18.13 2.52
N GLU A 311 4.83 18.73 1.41
CA GLU A 311 4.22 19.97 0.93
C GLU A 311 2.73 19.79 0.57
N TYR A 312 2.35 18.61 0.05
CA TYR A 312 0.93 18.29 -0.18
C TYR A 312 0.18 18.04 1.13
N ILE A 313 0.83 17.36 2.10
CA ILE A 313 0.26 17.12 3.43
C ILE A 313 0.00 18.44 4.17
N ASP A 314 0.97 19.34 4.14
CA ASP A 314 0.88 20.65 4.80
C ASP A 314 -0.19 21.55 4.17
N ALA A 315 -0.32 21.49 2.83
CA ALA A 315 -1.28 22.31 2.09
C ALA A 315 -2.72 21.78 2.17
N TYR A 316 -2.91 20.45 2.14
CA TYR A 316 -4.23 19.83 1.93
C TYR A 316 -4.67 18.89 3.07
N GLY A 317 -3.78 18.56 3.98
CA GLY A 317 -4.01 17.58 5.04
C GLY A 317 -3.72 16.14 4.61
N VAL A 318 -3.33 15.31 5.58
CA VAL A 318 -2.91 13.92 5.33
C VAL A 318 -4.01 13.08 4.70
N ASP A 319 -5.26 13.20 5.20
CA ASP A 319 -6.37 12.39 4.70
C ASP A 319 -6.83 12.79 3.29
N ALA A 320 -6.63 14.06 2.89
CA ALA A 320 -6.88 14.48 1.52
C ALA A 320 -5.89 13.82 0.54
N VAL A 321 -4.60 13.76 0.91
CA VAL A 321 -3.57 13.07 0.12
C VAL A 321 -3.84 11.58 0.06
N ARG A 322 -4.15 10.93 1.20
CA ARG A 322 -4.50 9.50 1.27
C ARG A 322 -5.72 9.20 0.39
N TYR A 323 -6.79 9.95 0.57
CA TYR A 323 -8.03 9.81 -0.21
C TYR A 323 -7.76 9.91 -1.70
N PHE A 324 -7.02 10.95 -2.12
CA PHE A 324 -6.71 11.16 -3.52
C PHE A 324 -6.01 9.96 -4.16
N VAL A 325 -4.91 9.48 -3.57
CA VAL A 325 -4.14 8.38 -4.15
C VAL A 325 -4.89 7.04 -4.13
N LEU A 326 -5.76 6.82 -3.15
CA LEU A 326 -6.58 5.62 -3.05
C LEU A 326 -7.81 5.64 -3.98
N ARG A 327 -8.35 6.83 -4.25
CA ARG A 327 -9.61 6.99 -4.99
C ARG A 327 -9.41 7.27 -6.47
N GLU A 328 -8.44 8.13 -6.81
CA GLU A 328 -8.23 8.61 -8.18
C GLU A 328 -7.45 7.62 -9.04
N VAL A 329 -6.49 6.93 -8.44
CA VAL A 329 -5.58 6.04 -9.16
C VAL A 329 -6.16 4.62 -9.19
N PRO A 330 -6.53 4.09 -10.38
CA PRO A 330 -6.99 2.71 -10.48
C PRO A 330 -5.87 1.74 -10.07
N PHE A 331 -6.13 0.93 -9.05
CA PHE A 331 -5.15 -0.05 -8.59
C PHE A 331 -4.90 -1.10 -9.68
N GLY A 332 -3.63 -1.26 -10.09
CA GLY A 332 -3.22 -2.14 -11.19
C GLY A 332 -2.91 -1.43 -12.52
N SER A 333 -3.30 -0.17 -12.69
CA SER A 333 -3.00 0.65 -13.87
C SER A 333 -2.15 1.85 -13.52
N ASP A 334 -1.52 2.46 -14.52
CA ASP A 334 -0.83 3.74 -14.31
C ASP A 334 -1.85 4.84 -14.02
N GLY A 335 -1.52 5.71 -13.06
CA GLY A 335 -2.33 6.85 -12.68
C GLY A 335 -1.58 8.16 -12.85
N ASN A 336 -2.30 9.24 -13.18
CA ASN A 336 -1.71 10.56 -13.29
C ASN A 336 -2.00 11.37 -12.02
N PHE A 337 -0.94 11.82 -11.37
CA PHE A 337 -1.03 12.75 -10.25
C PHE A 337 -1.02 14.19 -10.79
N SER A 338 -2.02 14.95 -10.42
CA SER A 338 -1.99 16.39 -10.58
C SER A 338 -2.54 17.09 -9.33
N GLU A 339 -1.98 18.22 -8.98
CA GLU A 339 -2.41 19.01 -7.83
C GLU A 339 -3.86 19.54 -8.03
N GLU A 340 -4.19 19.88 -9.28
CA GLU A 340 -5.56 20.27 -9.65
C GLU A 340 -6.57 19.13 -9.39
N ALA A 341 -6.24 17.89 -9.78
CA ALA A 341 -7.11 16.74 -9.53
C ALA A 341 -7.26 16.47 -8.01
N LEU A 342 -6.17 16.65 -7.21
CA LEU A 342 -6.23 16.55 -5.75
C LEU A 342 -7.17 17.58 -5.17
N ILE A 343 -7.06 18.86 -5.60
CA ILE A 343 -7.96 19.95 -5.17
C ILE A 343 -9.40 19.64 -5.54
N ASN A 344 -9.66 19.22 -6.78
CA ASN A 344 -11.00 18.88 -7.26
C ASN A 344 -11.62 17.73 -6.44
N ARG A 345 -10.85 16.68 -6.14
CA ARG A 345 -11.32 15.58 -5.28
C ARG A 345 -11.58 16.03 -3.84
N THR A 346 -10.68 16.81 -3.28
CA THR A 346 -10.85 17.34 -1.93
C THR A 346 -12.11 18.20 -1.83
N ASN A 347 -12.30 19.11 -2.77
CA ASN A 347 -13.48 19.97 -2.78
C ASN A 347 -14.77 19.21 -3.09
N GLY A 348 -14.75 18.33 -4.10
CA GLY A 348 -15.94 17.63 -4.58
C GLY A 348 -16.41 16.55 -3.61
N ASP A 349 -15.53 15.68 -3.22
CA ASP A 349 -15.88 14.51 -2.41
C ASP A 349 -15.78 14.81 -0.90
N LEU A 350 -14.61 15.25 -0.43
CA LEU A 350 -14.37 15.39 1.00
C LEU A 350 -15.06 16.61 1.62
N ALA A 351 -14.97 17.77 1.01
CA ALA A 351 -15.61 18.97 1.55
C ALA A 351 -17.12 18.99 1.27
N ASN A 352 -17.54 18.80 0.01
CA ASN A 352 -18.95 18.98 -0.37
C ASN A 352 -19.82 17.77 -0.01
N ILE A 353 -19.36 16.52 -0.24
CA ILE A 353 -20.20 15.35 0.05
C ILE A 353 -20.10 15.01 1.53
N LEU A 354 -18.91 14.66 2.05
CA LEU A 354 -18.74 14.19 3.41
C LEU A 354 -18.81 15.33 4.44
N GLY A 355 -17.97 16.34 4.30
CA GLY A 355 -17.85 17.42 5.28
C GLY A 355 -19.14 18.22 5.44
N ASN A 356 -19.78 18.56 4.32
CA ASN A 356 -21.04 19.30 4.34
C ASN A 356 -22.20 18.46 4.93
N LEU A 357 -22.26 17.15 4.60
CA LEU A 357 -23.27 16.24 5.17
C LEU A 357 -23.16 16.20 6.70
N VAL A 358 -21.96 15.93 7.23
CA VAL A 358 -21.73 15.88 8.69
C VAL A 358 -22.09 17.20 9.34
N ASN A 359 -21.58 18.31 8.80
CA ASN A 359 -21.82 19.63 9.36
C ASN A 359 -23.31 20.03 9.35
N ARG A 360 -24.02 19.80 8.22
CA ARG A 360 -25.47 20.10 8.11
C ARG A 360 -26.28 19.25 9.08
N THR A 361 -25.98 17.96 9.19
CA THR A 361 -26.75 17.03 10.05
C THR A 361 -26.59 17.39 11.52
N ILE A 362 -25.34 17.61 11.99
CA ILE A 362 -25.06 18.05 13.36
C ILE A 362 -25.66 19.44 13.62
N GLY A 363 -25.57 20.35 12.66
CA GLY A 363 -26.16 21.68 12.75
C GLY A 363 -27.68 21.64 12.93
N MET A 364 -28.38 20.76 12.20
CA MET A 364 -29.83 20.57 12.35
C MET A 364 -30.17 19.92 13.70
N ALA A 365 -29.41 18.92 14.17
CA ALA A 365 -29.60 18.31 15.48
C ALA A 365 -29.46 19.36 16.60
N ASN A 366 -28.43 20.18 16.55
CA ASN A 366 -28.24 21.27 17.52
C ASN A 366 -29.36 22.32 17.46
N LYS A 367 -29.77 22.68 16.26
CA LYS A 367 -30.79 23.73 16.06
C LYS A 367 -32.18 23.31 16.51
N TYR A 368 -32.59 22.08 16.24
CA TYR A 368 -33.98 21.65 16.43
C TYR A 368 -34.19 20.80 17.69
N PHE A 369 -33.12 20.18 18.24
CA PHE A 369 -33.20 19.28 19.38
C PHE A 369 -32.08 19.48 20.41
N ASP A 370 -31.46 20.66 20.50
CA ASP A 370 -30.36 20.96 21.41
C ASP A 370 -29.21 19.94 21.36
N GLY A 371 -29.01 19.37 20.17
CA GLY A 371 -27.98 18.35 19.89
C GLY A 371 -28.41 16.90 20.22
N PHE A 372 -29.58 16.68 20.78
CA PHE A 372 -30.04 15.31 21.06
C PHE A 372 -30.57 14.64 19.78
N VAL A 373 -30.09 13.43 19.51
CA VAL A 373 -30.49 12.60 18.36
C VAL A 373 -31.27 11.41 18.86
N THR A 374 -32.57 11.41 18.65
CA THR A 374 -33.50 10.40 19.17
C THR A 374 -34.22 9.70 18.03
N ASN A 375 -34.22 8.35 18.07
CA ASN A 375 -35.03 7.56 17.15
C ASN A 375 -36.47 7.42 17.68
N THR A 376 -37.39 8.17 17.12
CA THR A 376 -38.82 8.11 17.43
C THR A 376 -39.56 7.07 16.60
N LYS A 377 -38.88 6.41 15.65
CA LYS A 377 -39.42 5.32 14.80
C LYS A 377 -40.60 5.70 13.91
N VAL A 378 -40.71 6.99 13.56
CA VAL A 378 -41.71 7.49 12.59
C VAL A 378 -41.12 7.35 11.20
N ASN A 379 -41.16 6.14 10.63
CA ASN A 379 -40.58 5.82 9.34
C ASN A 379 -41.54 6.11 8.20
N GLU A 380 -40.97 6.45 7.04
CA GLU A 380 -41.67 6.59 5.76
C GLU A 380 -40.95 5.76 4.69
N GLU A 381 -41.57 5.55 3.52
CA GLU A 381 -41.03 4.71 2.45
C GLU A 381 -39.62 5.15 1.97
N VAL A 382 -39.37 6.46 1.96
CA VAL A 382 -38.06 7.04 1.59
C VAL A 382 -36.91 6.59 2.51
N ASP A 383 -37.22 6.22 3.75
CA ASP A 383 -36.22 5.75 4.70
C ASP A 383 -35.72 4.35 4.36
N ASN A 384 -36.61 3.48 3.91
CA ASN A 384 -36.33 2.06 3.66
C ASN A 384 -35.19 1.89 2.67
N LYS A 385 -35.21 2.64 1.57
CA LYS A 385 -34.19 2.59 0.55
C LYS A 385 -32.81 2.97 1.13
N LEU A 386 -32.72 4.08 1.84
CA LEU A 386 -31.47 4.54 2.44
C LEU A 386 -30.92 3.54 3.47
N ILE A 387 -31.80 2.97 4.29
CA ILE A 387 -31.44 1.96 5.29
C ILE A 387 -30.90 0.70 4.62
N GLU A 388 -31.59 0.17 3.60
CA GLU A 388 -31.16 -1.03 2.86
C GLU A 388 -29.82 -0.84 2.18
N GLU A 389 -29.62 0.29 1.49
CA GLU A 389 -28.34 0.63 0.83
C GLU A 389 -27.21 0.76 1.86
N THR A 390 -27.48 1.35 3.03
CA THR A 390 -26.49 1.54 4.09
C THR A 390 -26.08 0.20 4.72
N ILE A 391 -27.02 -0.71 4.99
CA ILE A 391 -26.72 -2.03 5.55
C ILE A 391 -25.97 -2.90 4.54
N GLY A 392 -26.39 -2.87 3.26
CA GLY A 392 -25.74 -3.63 2.17
C GLY A 392 -24.33 -3.18 1.85
N LEU A 393 -23.94 -1.98 2.27
CA LEU A 393 -22.64 -1.38 1.97
C LEU A 393 -21.48 -2.20 2.52
N LYS A 394 -21.62 -2.85 3.68
CA LYS A 394 -20.59 -3.71 4.28
C LYS A 394 -20.15 -4.80 3.30
N ASP A 395 -21.10 -5.54 2.74
CA ASP A 395 -20.80 -6.65 1.83
C ASP A 395 -20.21 -6.15 0.51
N VAL A 396 -20.66 -5.00 0.02
CA VAL A 396 -20.12 -4.36 -1.19
C VAL A 396 -18.66 -3.96 -0.98
N VAL A 397 -18.35 -3.32 0.14
CA VAL A 397 -16.98 -2.92 0.49
C VAL A 397 -16.08 -4.15 0.67
N GLU A 398 -16.58 -5.18 1.35
CA GLU A 398 -15.84 -6.42 1.57
C GLU A 398 -15.48 -7.11 0.25
N ASN A 399 -16.42 -7.22 -0.67
CA ASN A 399 -16.18 -7.79 -1.99
C ASN A 399 -15.11 -7.02 -2.77
N TYR A 400 -15.17 -5.69 -2.79
CA TYR A 400 -14.17 -4.87 -3.45
C TYR A 400 -12.79 -4.97 -2.77
N MET A 401 -12.73 -4.96 -1.44
CA MET A 401 -11.47 -5.06 -0.70
C MET A 401 -10.82 -6.44 -0.86
N ASN A 402 -11.58 -7.51 -0.91
CA ASN A 402 -11.08 -8.86 -1.20
C ASN A 402 -10.57 -9.00 -2.64
N GLY A 403 -11.14 -8.25 -3.58
CA GLY A 403 -10.67 -8.13 -4.96
C GLY A 403 -9.55 -7.09 -5.15
N LEU A 404 -9.03 -6.47 -4.09
CA LEU A 404 -8.04 -5.38 -4.12
C LEU A 404 -8.50 -4.15 -4.94
N GLU A 405 -9.81 -3.94 -5.05
CA GLU A 405 -10.43 -2.83 -5.78
C GLU A 405 -10.71 -1.63 -4.85
N VAL A 406 -9.68 -1.16 -4.16
CA VAL A 406 -9.76 -0.11 -3.12
C VAL A 406 -10.53 1.14 -3.58
N SER A 407 -10.27 1.62 -4.79
CA SER A 407 -10.95 2.79 -5.35
C SER A 407 -12.46 2.59 -5.49
N LYS A 408 -12.92 1.35 -5.83
CA LYS A 408 -14.35 1.03 -5.92
C LYS A 408 -15.00 0.89 -4.55
N ALA A 409 -14.27 0.33 -3.58
CA ALA A 409 -14.74 0.28 -2.19
C ALA A 409 -15.01 1.69 -1.65
N ILE A 410 -14.08 2.61 -1.83
CA ILE A 410 -14.27 4.02 -1.44
C ILE A 410 -15.44 4.65 -2.22
N ALA A 411 -15.54 4.40 -3.53
CA ALA A 411 -16.61 4.94 -4.35
C ALA A 411 -18.00 4.55 -3.84
N SER A 412 -18.19 3.26 -3.50
CA SER A 412 -19.49 2.76 -2.99
C SER A 412 -19.88 3.42 -1.66
N ILE A 413 -18.91 3.71 -0.78
CA ILE A 413 -19.19 4.45 0.46
C ILE A 413 -19.66 5.88 0.15
N PHE A 414 -19.00 6.54 -0.80
CA PHE A 414 -19.37 7.91 -1.21
C PHE A 414 -20.69 7.96 -1.99
N ASP A 415 -21.13 6.86 -2.62
CA ASP A 415 -22.46 6.76 -3.22
C ASP A 415 -23.54 6.86 -2.14
N VAL A 416 -23.41 6.10 -1.04
CA VAL A 416 -24.34 6.19 0.10
C VAL A 416 -24.31 7.58 0.76
N LEU A 417 -23.14 8.21 0.89
CA LEU A 417 -23.04 9.59 1.40
C LEU A 417 -23.74 10.61 0.49
N ARG A 418 -23.72 10.42 -0.82
CA ARG A 418 -24.51 11.23 -1.79
C ARG A 418 -26.00 11.02 -1.59
N ASP A 419 -26.43 9.77 -1.40
CA ASP A 419 -27.82 9.44 -1.14
C ASP A 419 -28.30 10.02 0.20
N CYS A 420 -27.45 10.10 1.23
CA CYS A 420 -27.76 10.86 2.45
C CYS A 420 -28.00 12.36 2.19
N ASN A 421 -27.20 12.99 1.34
CA ASN A 421 -27.43 14.40 0.97
C ASN A 421 -28.76 14.56 0.19
N LYS A 422 -29.07 13.65 -0.74
CA LYS A 422 -30.33 13.62 -1.46
C LYS A 422 -31.52 13.38 -0.52
N TYR A 423 -31.39 12.48 0.46
CA TYR A 423 -32.39 12.22 1.48
C TYR A 423 -32.72 13.47 2.31
N ILE A 424 -31.74 14.32 2.62
CA ILE A 424 -31.99 15.63 3.26
C ILE A 424 -32.88 16.50 2.38
N ASP A 425 -32.64 16.54 1.08
CA ASP A 425 -33.41 17.36 0.13
C ASP A 425 -34.83 16.80 -0.08
N GLU A 426 -35.01 15.48 -0.07
CA GLU A 426 -36.31 14.81 -0.20
C GLU A 426 -37.18 14.94 1.05
N THR A 427 -36.59 14.79 2.24
CA THR A 427 -37.30 14.86 3.53
C THR A 427 -37.52 16.29 4.02
N MET A 428 -36.78 17.25 3.49
CA MET A 428 -36.89 18.68 3.82
C MET A 428 -36.98 18.97 5.33
N PRO A 429 -35.95 18.61 6.16
CA PRO A 429 -35.99 18.78 7.62
C PRO A 429 -36.37 20.17 8.09
N TRP A 430 -36.01 21.23 7.32
CA TRP A 430 -36.37 22.61 7.61
C TRP A 430 -37.86 22.92 7.41
N VAL A 431 -38.60 22.10 6.66
CA VAL A 431 -40.06 22.18 6.52
C VAL A 431 -40.71 21.43 7.66
N LEU A 432 -40.23 20.21 7.97
CA LEU A 432 -40.72 19.42 9.10
C LEU A 432 -40.58 20.20 10.44
N ALA A 433 -39.51 20.94 10.60
CA ALA A 433 -39.26 21.75 11.80
C ALA A 433 -40.25 22.92 12.05
N LYS A 434 -41.06 23.28 11.05
CA LYS A 434 -42.07 24.34 11.19
C LYS A 434 -43.40 23.81 11.72
N ASP A 435 -43.60 22.50 11.79
CA ASP A 435 -44.84 21.85 12.21
C ASP A 435 -44.56 20.97 13.43
N GLU A 436 -45.02 21.38 14.59
CA GLU A 436 -44.80 20.65 15.84
C GLU A 436 -45.34 19.21 15.79
N SER A 437 -46.40 18.95 15.00
CA SER A 437 -46.94 17.59 14.84
C SER A 437 -46.00 16.66 14.06
N LYS A 438 -44.99 17.19 13.34
CA LYS A 438 -43.98 16.43 12.60
C LYS A 438 -42.63 16.32 13.30
N LYS A 439 -42.58 16.75 14.55
CA LYS A 439 -41.32 16.76 15.34
C LYS A 439 -40.71 15.35 15.48
N ASP A 440 -41.52 14.33 15.72
CA ASP A 440 -41.07 12.96 15.80
C ASP A 440 -40.55 12.44 14.45
N ARG A 441 -41.20 12.82 13.35
CA ARG A 441 -40.69 12.53 12.01
C ARG A 441 -39.32 13.17 11.77
N LEU A 442 -39.16 14.43 12.11
CA LEU A 442 -37.90 15.12 12.02
C LEU A 442 -36.80 14.45 12.86
N ALA A 443 -37.12 14.00 14.07
CA ALA A 443 -36.18 13.28 14.93
C ALA A 443 -35.72 11.97 14.28
N THR A 444 -36.64 11.19 13.66
CA THR A 444 -36.30 9.98 12.91
C THR A 444 -35.38 10.29 11.72
N VAL A 445 -35.67 11.33 10.95
CA VAL A 445 -34.84 11.76 9.81
C VAL A 445 -33.40 12.04 10.24
N LEU A 446 -33.22 12.81 11.30
CA LEU A 446 -31.88 13.16 11.80
C LEU A 446 -31.14 11.92 12.39
N TYR A 447 -31.89 11.03 13.05
CA TYR A 447 -31.33 9.77 13.53
C TYR A 447 -30.81 8.90 12.37
N ASN A 448 -31.61 8.74 11.31
CA ASN A 448 -31.23 7.96 10.13
C ASN A 448 -29.96 8.53 9.48
N LEU A 449 -29.86 9.83 9.33
CA LEU A 449 -28.66 10.50 8.80
C LEU A 449 -27.41 10.25 9.64
N ILE A 450 -27.53 10.39 10.98
CA ILE A 450 -26.40 10.14 11.90
C ILE A 450 -25.96 8.69 11.86
N GLU A 451 -26.90 7.74 11.78
CA GLU A 451 -26.58 6.33 11.68
C GLU A 451 -25.90 5.97 10.36
N CYS A 452 -26.38 6.50 9.23
CA CYS A 452 -25.68 6.35 7.94
C CYS A 452 -24.27 6.93 7.97
N ILE A 453 -24.10 8.14 8.54
CA ILE A 453 -22.79 8.77 8.73
C ILE A 453 -21.89 7.86 9.57
N ARG A 454 -22.40 7.29 10.68
CA ARG A 454 -21.64 6.38 11.54
C ARG A 454 -21.17 5.15 10.76
N ILE A 455 -22.04 4.45 10.05
CA ILE A 455 -21.73 3.23 9.29
C ILE A 455 -20.71 3.55 8.20
N CYS A 456 -20.95 4.58 7.40
CA CYS A 456 -20.00 5.01 6.36
C CYS A 456 -18.63 5.37 6.95
N THR A 457 -18.60 6.06 8.11
CA THR A 457 -17.36 6.44 8.78
C THR A 457 -16.60 5.22 9.30
N VAL A 458 -17.29 4.20 9.84
CA VAL A 458 -16.66 2.94 10.24
C VAL A 458 -15.94 2.29 9.05
N LEU A 459 -16.57 2.25 7.89
CA LEU A 459 -15.99 1.66 6.68
C LEU A 459 -14.86 2.52 6.08
N LEU A 460 -14.86 3.83 6.34
CA LEU A 460 -13.80 4.75 5.90
C LEU A 460 -12.54 4.74 6.78
N GLN A 461 -12.57 4.15 7.97
CA GLN A 461 -11.44 4.17 8.93
C GLN A 461 -10.12 3.67 8.32
N ALA A 462 -10.20 2.72 7.38
CA ALA A 462 -9.01 2.18 6.72
C ALA A 462 -8.35 3.20 5.76
N PHE A 463 -9.10 4.17 5.26
CA PHE A 463 -8.68 5.05 4.16
C PHE A 463 -8.30 6.46 4.64
N ILE A 464 -9.13 7.05 5.50
CA ILE A 464 -8.99 8.43 6.03
C ILE A 464 -9.17 8.44 7.57
N PRO A 465 -8.22 7.81 8.30
CA PRO A 465 -8.39 7.52 9.73
C PRO A 465 -8.58 8.76 10.61
N ASP A 466 -7.83 9.84 10.37
CA ASP A 466 -7.88 11.04 11.21
C ASP A 466 -9.23 11.77 11.06
N THR A 467 -9.79 11.77 9.84
CA THR A 467 -11.11 12.33 9.57
C THR A 467 -12.20 11.51 10.25
N CYS A 468 -12.09 10.18 10.20
CA CYS A 468 -13.05 9.29 10.86
C CYS A 468 -13.08 9.50 12.38
N GLU A 469 -11.92 9.65 13.01
CA GLU A 469 -11.83 9.95 14.45
C GLU A 469 -12.56 11.28 14.78
N LYS A 470 -12.35 12.32 13.98
CA LYS A 470 -13.04 13.60 14.14
C LYS A 470 -14.56 13.45 13.98
N ILE A 471 -15.03 12.66 13.01
CA ILE A 471 -16.48 12.42 12.81
C ILE A 471 -17.07 11.69 14.02
N PHE A 472 -16.43 10.60 14.49
CA PHE A 472 -16.90 9.88 15.67
C PHE A 472 -16.99 10.76 16.91
N ASN A 473 -16.00 11.62 17.12
CA ASN A 473 -16.03 12.61 18.19
C ASN A 473 -17.17 13.62 18.03
N GLN A 474 -17.44 14.09 16.81
CA GLN A 474 -18.52 15.05 16.56
C GLN A 474 -19.92 14.43 16.76
N ILE A 475 -20.14 13.20 16.27
CA ILE A 475 -21.41 12.50 16.50
C ILE A 475 -21.48 11.83 17.88
N ASN A 476 -20.41 11.90 18.68
CA ASN A 476 -20.31 11.39 20.05
C ASN A 476 -20.68 9.90 20.17
N THR A 477 -19.98 9.04 19.43
CA THR A 477 -20.21 7.60 19.44
C THR A 477 -18.91 6.82 19.69
N ASP A 478 -19.03 5.72 20.42
CA ASP A 478 -17.99 4.70 20.64
C ASP A 478 -18.28 3.38 19.90
N ASN A 479 -19.43 3.31 19.20
CA ASN A 479 -19.80 2.13 18.40
C ASN A 479 -19.17 2.20 17.01
N ILE A 480 -17.87 1.89 16.95
CA ILE A 480 -16.99 2.06 15.79
C ILE A 480 -16.44 0.75 15.23
N SER A 481 -16.94 -0.40 15.70
CA SER A 481 -16.50 -1.71 15.25
C SER A 481 -17.07 -2.07 13.88
N TYR A 482 -16.31 -2.86 13.10
CA TYR A 482 -16.75 -3.34 11.80
C TYR A 482 -18.06 -4.11 11.86
N ASP A 483 -18.22 -4.96 12.88
CA ASP A 483 -19.44 -5.75 13.07
C ASP A 483 -20.68 -4.90 13.31
N SER A 484 -20.50 -3.69 13.88
CA SER A 484 -21.61 -2.76 14.13
C SER A 484 -22.23 -2.18 12.85
N THR A 485 -21.65 -2.43 11.69
CA THR A 485 -22.16 -1.98 10.38
C THR A 485 -23.15 -2.96 9.75
N SER A 486 -23.33 -4.14 10.33
CA SER A 486 -24.20 -5.20 9.80
C SER A 486 -25.68 -4.94 10.01
N GLU A 487 -26.03 -4.05 10.95
CA GLU A 487 -27.41 -3.74 11.32
C GLU A 487 -27.58 -2.21 11.45
N PHE A 488 -28.77 -1.73 11.10
CA PHE A 488 -29.14 -0.33 11.27
C PHE A 488 -29.67 -0.09 12.70
N GLY A 489 -29.22 0.99 13.31
CA GLY A 489 -29.65 1.34 14.67
C GLY A 489 -28.56 1.17 15.73
N GLY A 490 -27.32 1.05 15.29
CA GLY A 490 -26.15 0.98 16.18
C GLY A 490 -25.81 2.31 16.88
N TYR A 491 -26.30 3.44 16.38
CA TYR A 491 -26.18 4.72 17.08
C TYR A 491 -27.15 4.77 18.26
N LYS A 492 -26.63 5.09 19.45
CA LYS A 492 -27.45 5.11 20.68
C LYS A 492 -28.45 6.27 20.63
N SER A 493 -29.74 5.94 20.58
CA SER A 493 -30.83 6.92 20.65
C SER A 493 -30.78 7.76 21.94
N GLY A 494 -31.00 9.06 21.82
CA GLY A 494 -30.89 10.02 22.93
C GLY A 494 -29.46 10.51 23.20
N THR A 495 -28.49 10.16 22.35
CA THR A 495 -27.14 10.72 22.44
C THR A 495 -27.13 12.18 21.99
N ARG A 496 -26.38 13.01 22.70
CA ARG A 496 -26.14 14.41 22.32
C ARG A 496 -24.87 14.49 21.48
N VAL A 497 -24.99 15.01 20.25
CA VAL A 497 -23.84 15.31 19.39
C VAL A 497 -23.02 16.47 19.92
N ASN A 498 -21.74 16.50 19.62
CA ASN A 498 -20.86 17.60 19.93
C ASN A 498 -21.04 18.74 18.91
N LYS A 499 -20.30 19.84 19.11
CA LYS A 499 -20.27 20.95 18.15
C LYS A 499 -19.68 20.50 16.83
N ALA A 500 -20.32 20.87 15.72
CA ALA A 500 -19.75 20.61 14.41
C ALA A 500 -18.46 21.42 14.19
N GLU A 501 -17.45 20.75 13.68
CA GLU A 501 -16.20 21.36 13.23
C GLU A 501 -16.02 21.08 11.75
N VAL A 502 -15.41 22.01 11.04
CA VAL A 502 -15.13 21.86 9.61
C VAL A 502 -14.09 20.76 9.43
N LEU A 503 -14.46 19.67 8.74
CA LEU A 503 -13.57 18.55 8.48
C LEU A 503 -12.56 18.87 7.37
N PHE A 504 -13.03 19.48 6.30
CA PHE A 504 -12.23 19.93 5.16
C PHE A 504 -12.65 21.33 4.75
N GLN A 505 -11.70 22.25 4.73
CA GLN A 505 -11.93 23.56 4.15
C GLN A 505 -11.95 23.46 2.63
N ARG A 506 -12.82 24.26 2.00
CA ARG A 506 -12.82 24.39 0.55
C ARG A 506 -11.54 25.12 0.13
N ILE A 507 -10.82 24.53 -0.82
CA ILE A 507 -9.59 25.10 -1.37
C ILE A 507 -9.99 26.02 -2.52
N GLU A 508 -9.61 27.29 -2.44
CA GLU A 508 -9.78 28.29 -3.51
C GLU A 508 -8.56 28.17 -4.45
N ASN A 509 -8.82 28.22 -5.77
CA ASN A 509 -7.79 28.19 -6.81
C ASN A 509 -7.06 29.54 -6.90
#